data_3b2e798481e83393b5efca05cd9d3155
#
_entry.id   3b2e798481e83393b5efca05cd9d3155
#
_cell.length_a   1.000
_cell.length_b   1.000
_cell.length_c   1.000
_cell.angle_alpha   90.00
_cell.angle_beta   90.00
_cell.angle_gamma   90.00
#
_symmetry.space_group_name_H-M   'P 1'
#
loop_
_entity.id
_entity.type
_entity.pdbx_description
1 polymer ?
#
loop_
_entity_poly.entity_id
_entity_poly.type
_entity_poly.pdbx_seq_one_letter_code
_entity_poly.pdbx_strand_id
1 'polypeptide(L)'
;VWQATDRDMDDIADTVEQFAPTVKFDIPNGVCFSDDGHLYIAERNRVLWFPAAEYFMESPDTVAVPIISQGNLIPVEEESYNHTARVCAISKADNKLYVSLGQPHNVAPADKLDLYQEVGIGGMIRFNRFPGKLDREVVATGIRNSVGHAFNPKDGSLWFTDNQVDGMGDETPPGELNRMPKMGMWYGHPYTGGGEVRTNEYQGKTIPKKDADRYVKPQVEMIAHAADLGMMFYTGKQFPKKYHNAIFSAQH
;
A
#
# COMPACT_ATOMS: atom_id res chain seq x y z
N VAL A 1 4.13 -13.24 -11.41
CA VAL A 1 4.11 -11.96 -12.12
C VAL A 1 4.08 -12.25 -13.61
N TRP A 2 3.25 -11.53 -14.35
CA TRP A 2 3.12 -11.65 -15.80
C TRP A 2 3.40 -10.28 -16.43
N GLN A 3 3.98 -10.31 -17.62
CA GLN A 3 4.27 -9.15 -18.45
C GLN A 3 3.39 -9.25 -19.70
N ALA A 4 2.67 -8.19 -19.99
CA ALA A 4 1.95 -8.02 -21.25
C ALA A 4 2.63 -6.91 -22.05
N THR A 5 2.90 -7.15 -23.32
CA THR A 5 3.58 -6.18 -24.19
C THR A 5 2.72 -5.93 -25.43
N ASP A 6 2.42 -4.66 -25.65
CA ASP A 6 1.79 -4.14 -26.88
C ASP A 6 2.89 -3.41 -27.66
N ARG A 7 3.29 -3.96 -28.81
CA ARG A 7 4.42 -3.45 -29.61
C ARG A 7 3.99 -2.48 -30.69
N ASP A 8 2.78 -2.67 -31.22
CA ASP A 8 2.26 -1.85 -32.31
C ASP A 8 1.35 -0.71 -31.82
N MET A 9 1.14 -0.62 -30.47
CA MET A 9 0.35 0.41 -29.79
C MET A 9 -1.12 0.47 -30.23
N ASP A 10 -1.71 -0.70 -30.45
CA ASP A 10 -3.13 -0.84 -30.82
C ASP A 10 -4.04 -1.06 -29.60
N ASP A 11 -3.50 -0.97 -28.38
CA ASP A 11 -4.13 -1.22 -27.08
C ASP A 11 -4.46 -2.71 -26.82
N ILE A 12 -3.90 -3.64 -27.62
CA ILE A 12 -4.01 -5.09 -27.46
C ILE A 12 -2.62 -5.68 -27.24
N ALA A 13 -2.47 -6.51 -26.20
CA ALA A 13 -1.19 -7.13 -25.95
C ALA A 13 -0.83 -8.18 -27.02
N ASP A 14 0.29 -7.98 -27.72
CA ASP A 14 0.86 -8.93 -28.69
C ASP A 14 1.41 -10.19 -28.00
N THR A 15 1.99 -10.01 -26.81
CA THR A 15 2.58 -11.10 -26.05
C THR A 15 2.22 -11.00 -24.57
N VAL A 16 2.03 -12.16 -23.94
CA VAL A 16 1.87 -12.30 -22.49
C VAL A 16 2.81 -13.39 -22.00
N GLU A 17 3.78 -13.02 -21.18
CA GLU A 17 4.84 -13.92 -20.74
C GLU A 17 5.01 -13.88 -19.22
N GLN A 18 5.60 -14.92 -18.64
CA GLN A 18 5.97 -14.92 -17.25
C GLN A 18 7.20 -14.01 -17.04
N PHE A 19 7.03 -12.96 -16.26
CA PHE A 19 8.14 -12.10 -15.86
C PHE A 19 9.01 -12.80 -14.81
N ALA A 20 10.35 -12.76 -15.01
CA ALA A 20 11.36 -13.31 -14.12
C ALA A 20 11.05 -14.77 -13.66
N PRO A 21 10.94 -15.75 -14.57
CA PRO A 21 10.49 -17.10 -14.27
C PRO A 21 11.42 -17.87 -13.30
N THR A 22 12.67 -17.47 -13.17
CA THR A 22 13.63 -18.06 -12.22
C THR A 22 13.48 -17.51 -10.79
N VAL A 23 12.82 -16.37 -10.63
CA VAL A 23 12.52 -15.78 -9.33
C VAL A 23 11.30 -16.46 -8.70
N LYS A 24 11.51 -17.09 -7.55
CA LYS A 24 10.39 -17.63 -6.76
C LYS A 24 9.77 -16.49 -5.97
N PHE A 25 8.63 -16.00 -6.44
CA PHE A 25 7.84 -14.99 -5.75
C PHE A 25 7.00 -15.60 -4.63
N ASP A 26 6.87 -14.86 -3.51
CA ASP A 26 6.02 -15.21 -2.38
C ASP A 26 4.91 -14.14 -2.21
N ILE A 27 3.76 -14.40 -2.80
CA ILE A 27 2.60 -13.49 -2.80
C ILE A 27 3.01 -12.07 -3.24
N PRO A 28 3.50 -11.87 -4.48
CA PRO A 28 3.82 -10.56 -5.00
C PRO A 28 2.54 -9.75 -5.18
N ASN A 29 2.47 -8.57 -4.57
CA ASN A 29 1.28 -7.72 -4.64
C ASN A 29 1.60 -6.28 -5.06
N GLY A 30 2.64 -5.67 -4.49
CA GLY A 30 3.07 -4.32 -4.88
C GLY A 30 3.98 -4.37 -6.10
N VAL A 31 3.56 -3.71 -7.19
CA VAL A 31 4.37 -3.54 -8.40
C VAL A 31 4.50 -2.04 -8.65
N CYS A 32 5.72 -1.50 -8.59
CA CYS A 32 6.00 -0.09 -8.77
C CYS A 32 7.07 0.10 -9.81
N PHE A 33 6.83 1.01 -10.72
CA PHE A 33 7.79 1.41 -11.73
C PHE A 33 8.22 2.86 -11.51
N SER A 34 9.51 3.15 -11.59
CA SER A 34 10.02 4.51 -11.44
C SER A 34 10.25 5.17 -12.80
N ASP A 35 10.20 6.50 -12.83
CA ASP A 35 10.45 7.28 -14.05
C ASP A 35 11.87 7.06 -14.62
N ASP A 36 12.80 6.53 -13.83
CA ASP A 36 14.19 6.22 -14.21
C ASP A 36 14.39 4.73 -14.59
N GLY A 37 13.31 4.00 -14.87
CA GLY A 37 13.36 2.65 -15.46
C GLY A 37 13.54 1.51 -14.48
N HIS A 38 13.42 1.74 -13.18
CA HIS A 38 13.55 0.68 -12.17
C HIS A 38 12.19 0.12 -11.76
N LEU A 39 12.09 -1.21 -11.73
CA LEU A 39 10.92 -1.92 -11.23
C LEU A 39 11.16 -2.41 -9.80
N TYR A 40 10.13 -2.30 -8.98
CA TYR A 40 10.10 -2.81 -7.62
C TYR A 40 8.93 -3.75 -7.45
N ILE A 41 9.16 -4.89 -6.78
CA ILE A 41 8.11 -5.83 -6.43
C ILE A 41 8.14 -6.05 -4.92
N ALA A 42 7.09 -5.62 -4.24
CA ALA A 42 6.88 -5.87 -2.83
C ALA A 42 6.02 -7.13 -2.66
N GLU A 43 6.55 -8.06 -1.88
CA GLU A 43 5.93 -9.34 -1.56
C GLU A 43 5.48 -9.37 -0.09
N ARG A 44 4.84 -10.43 0.31
CA ARG A 44 4.36 -10.60 1.68
C ARG A 44 5.42 -10.22 2.74
N ASN A 45 6.66 -10.68 2.58
CA ASN A 45 7.75 -10.42 3.53
C ASN A 45 9.13 -10.20 2.86
N ARG A 46 9.14 -9.58 1.68
CA ARG A 46 10.35 -9.22 0.94
C ARG A 46 10.08 -8.04 0.02
N VAL A 47 11.13 -7.28 -0.33
CA VAL A 47 11.07 -6.27 -1.40
C VAL A 47 12.23 -6.47 -2.36
N LEU A 48 11.91 -6.63 -3.64
CA LEU A 48 12.87 -6.83 -4.72
C LEU A 48 12.99 -5.57 -5.58
N TRP A 49 14.18 -5.32 -6.06
CA TRP A 49 14.52 -4.33 -7.07
C TRP A 49 15.01 -5.00 -8.34
N PHE A 50 14.50 -4.55 -9.47
CA PHE A 50 14.89 -4.99 -10.82
C PHE A 50 15.49 -3.78 -11.55
N PRO A 51 16.82 -3.63 -11.55
CA PRO A 51 17.50 -2.42 -12.04
C PRO A 51 17.37 -2.18 -13.52
N ALA A 52 17.05 -3.20 -14.29
CA ALA A 52 17.06 -3.16 -15.74
C ALA A 52 15.84 -3.87 -16.36
N ALA A 53 14.68 -3.82 -15.67
CA ALA A 53 13.48 -4.52 -16.10
C ALA A 53 13.10 -4.20 -17.56
N GLU A 54 13.20 -2.94 -17.97
CA GLU A 54 12.90 -2.51 -19.35
C GLU A 54 13.77 -3.18 -20.41
N TYR A 55 15.04 -3.46 -20.10
CA TYR A 55 15.98 -4.04 -21.05
C TYR A 55 15.84 -5.56 -21.18
N PHE A 56 15.11 -6.19 -20.27
CA PHE A 56 14.90 -7.64 -20.22
C PHE A 56 13.46 -8.06 -20.51
N MET A 57 12.66 -7.14 -21.08
CA MET A 57 11.26 -7.45 -21.41
C MET A 57 11.10 -8.57 -22.44
N GLU A 58 12.14 -8.86 -23.23
CA GLU A 58 12.18 -9.95 -24.20
C GLU A 58 13.05 -11.13 -23.75
N SER A 59 13.58 -11.08 -22.53
CA SER A 59 14.41 -12.13 -21.96
C SER A 59 13.65 -12.87 -20.85
N PRO A 60 13.71 -14.22 -20.81
CA PRO A 60 13.08 -14.98 -19.74
C PRO A 60 13.69 -14.69 -18.36
N ASP A 61 14.91 -14.15 -18.31
CA ASP A 61 15.64 -13.89 -17.08
C ASP A 61 15.98 -12.41 -16.89
N THR A 62 15.84 -11.94 -15.66
CA THR A 62 16.23 -10.60 -15.25
C THR A 62 16.90 -10.63 -13.87
N VAL A 63 17.73 -9.62 -13.60
CA VAL A 63 18.40 -9.48 -12.31
C VAL A 63 17.44 -8.97 -11.26
N ALA A 64 17.23 -9.74 -10.20
CA ALA A 64 16.47 -9.35 -9.01
C ALA A 64 17.42 -9.17 -7.83
N VAL A 65 17.39 -8.01 -7.21
CA VAL A 65 18.22 -7.68 -6.04
C VAL A 65 17.31 -7.38 -4.84
N PRO A 66 17.45 -8.07 -3.70
CA PRO A 66 16.65 -7.75 -2.53
C PRO A 66 17.09 -6.42 -1.90
N ILE A 67 16.15 -5.48 -1.76
CA ILE A 67 16.31 -4.31 -0.89
C ILE A 67 16.03 -4.73 0.55
N ILE A 68 14.95 -5.50 0.74
CA ILE A 68 14.62 -6.17 1.99
C ILE A 68 14.56 -7.66 1.71
N SER A 69 15.43 -8.41 2.36
CA SER A 69 15.49 -9.87 2.19
C SER A 69 14.26 -10.58 2.74
N GLN A 70 14.01 -11.80 2.25
CA GLN A 70 12.90 -12.64 2.74
C GLN A 70 12.93 -12.76 4.26
N GLY A 71 11.78 -12.55 4.90
CA GLY A 71 11.62 -12.62 6.35
C GLY A 71 12.02 -11.34 7.11
N ASN A 72 12.39 -10.25 6.43
CA ASN A 72 12.89 -9.04 7.08
C ASN A 72 11.99 -7.80 6.88
N LEU A 73 10.90 -7.93 6.12
CA LEU A 73 9.95 -6.82 5.97
C LEU A 73 9.07 -6.67 7.21
N ILE A 74 8.61 -7.80 7.74
CA ILE A 74 7.87 -7.92 9.01
C ILE A 74 8.43 -9.12 9.81
N PRO A 75 8.22 -9.19 11.14
CA PRO A 75 8.54 -10.41 11.91
C PRO A 75 7.86 -11.64 11.29
N VAL A 76 8.60 -12.75 11.19
CA VAL A 76 8.11 -13.98 10.53
C VAL A 76 6.87 -14.55 11.22
N GLU A 77 6.79 -14.40 12.53
CA GLU A 77 5.65 -14.79 13.37
C GLU A 77 4.36 -13.97 13.11
N GLU A 78 4.49 -12.83 12.45
CA GLU A 78 3.36 -11.98 12.03
C GLU A 78 2.98 -12.20 10.55
N GLU A 79 3.62 -13.13 9.86
CA GLU A 79 3.20 -13.51 8.52
C GLU A 79 1.80 -14.12 8.53
N SER A 80 0.99 -13.72 7.56
CA SER A 80 -0.39 -14.19 7.41
C SER A 80 -0.71 -14.32 5.93
N TYR A 81 -1.79 -15.03 5.62
CA TYR A 81 -2.43 -14.98 4.31
C TYR A 81 -3.52 -13.90 4.22
N ASN A 82 -3.89 -13.30 5.36
CA ASN A 82 -4.80 -12.16 5.39
C ASN A 82 -4.00 -10.86 5.23
N HIS A 83 -4.59 -9.89 4.53
CA HIS A 83 -4.04 -8.55 4.33
C HIS A 83 -2.56 -8.55 3.88
N THR A 84 -2.26 -9.41 2.91
CA THR A 84 -0.90 -9.55 2.35
C THR A 84 -0.51 -8.44 1.38
N ALA A 85 -1.42 -7.50 1.11
CA ALA A 85 -1.15 -6.38 0.24
C ALA A 85 0.07 -5.58 0.73
N ARG A 86 0.98 -5.32 -0.20
CA ARG A 86 2.22 -4.56 -0.01
C ARG A 86 2.32 -3.54 -1.13
N VAL A 87 1.23 -2.79 -1.32
CA VAL A 87 1.19 -1.76 -2.36
C VAL A 87 2.36 -0.79 -2.18
N CYS A 88 2.97 -0.41 -3.26
CA CYS A 88 4.12 0.47 -3.22
C CYS A 88 3.96 1.69 -4.14
N ALA A 89 4.66 2.77 -3.82
CA ALA A 89 4.81 3.95 -4.67
C ALA A 89 6.16 4.63 -4.39
N ILE A 90 6.68 5.32 -5.40
CA ILE A 90 7.93 6.08 -5.27
C ILE A 90 7.58 7.55 -5.15
N SER A 91 8.09 8.18 -4.10
CA SER A 91 7.91 9.61 -3.88
C SER A 91 8.94 10.40 -4.68
N LYS A 92 8.45 11.35 -5.51
CA LYS A 92 9.33 12.27 -6.24
C LYS A 92 10.00 13.32 -5.33
N ALA A 93 9.44 13.54 -4.14
CA ALA A 93 9.94 14.56 -3.22
C ALA A 93 11.21 14.12 -2.48
N ASP A 94 11.30 12.84 -2.11
CA ASP A 94 12.43 12.30 -1.33
C ASP A 94 13.11 11.10 -1.97
N ASN A 95 12.63 10.66 -3.15
CA ASN A 95 13.16 9.53 -3.92
C ASN A 95 13.17 8.20 -3.14
N LYS A 96 12.24 8.04 -2.18
CA LYS A 96 12.09 6.82 -1.38
C LYS A 96 10.94 5.96 -1.87
N LEU A 97 11.03 4.66 -1.59
CA LEU A 97 9.95 3.71 -1.79
C LEU A 97 9.06 3.67 -0.55
N TYR A 98 7.77 3.87 -0.75
CA TYR A 98 6.73 3.76 0.26
C TYR A 98 5.99 2.44 0.07
N VAL A 99 5.75 1.71 1.15
CA VAL A 99 5.07 0.41 1.12
C VAL A 99 4.03 0.35 2.24
N SER A 100 2.79 -0.02 1.89
CA SER A 100 1.75 -0.32 2.86
C SER A 100 1.95 -1.72 3.45
N LEU A 101 1.68 -1.87 4.74
CA LEU A 101 1.76 -3.14 5.46
C LEU A 101 0.41 -3.45 6.10
N GLY A 102 -0.44 -4.22 5.41
CA GLY A 102 -1.70 -4.70 5.98
C GLY A 102 -1.44 -5.52 7.24
N GLN A 103 -2.28 -5.37 8.27
CA GLN A 103 -2.16 -6.13 9.52
C GLN A 103 -2.92 -7.46 9.42
N PRO A 104 -2.46 -8.55 10.09
CA PRO A 104 -2.96 -9.90 9.83
C PRO A 104 -4.34 -10.24 10.42
N HIS A 105 -4.92 -9.36 11.24
CA HIS A 105 -6.19 -9.61 11.94
C HIS A 105 -7.33 -8.74 11.36
N ASN A 106 -8.58 -9.15 11.60
CA ASN A 106 -9.72 -8.27 11.33
C ASN A 106 -9.65 -7.00 12.20
N VAL A 107 -9.42 -7.18 13.50
CA VAL A 107 -9.11 -6.12 14.46
C VAL A 107 -7.82 -6.48 15.18
N ALA A 108 -6.84 -5.58 15.20
CA ALA A 108 -5.55 -5.84 15.82
C ALA A 108 -5.68 -6.11 17.33
N PRO A 109 -5.08 -7.20 17.86
CA PRO A 109 -5.08 -7.50 19.28
C PRO A 109 -4.33 -6.43 20.09
N ALA A 110 -4.77 -6.17 21.31
CA ALA A 110 -4.21 -5.11 22.14
C ALA A 110 -2.74 -5.32 22.51
N ASP A 111 -2.34 -6.58 22.71
CA ASP A 111 -0.96 -6.97 23.04
C ASP A 111 0.02 -6.85 21.86
N LYS A 112 -0.49 -6.68 20.64
CA LYS A 112 0.32 -6.50 19.43
C LYS A 112 0.53 -5.04 19.03
N LEU A 113 -0.20 -4.09 19.62
CA LEU A 113 -0.23 -2.70 19.13
C LEU A 113 1.13 -2.00 19.17
N ASP A 114 1.92 -2.19 20.22
CA ASP A 114 3.24 -1.58 20.32
C ASP A 114 4.19 -2.14 19.24
N LEU A 115 4.21 -3.47 19.06
CA LEU A 115 4.97 -4.12 17.98
C LEU A 115 4.55 -3.60 16.61
N TYR A 116 3.23 -3.53 16.35
CA TYR A 116 2.70 -3.11 15.06
C TYR A 116 3.04 -1.64 14.76
N GLN A 117 2.96 -0.77 15.75
CA GLN A 117 3.37 0.62 15.59
C GLN A 117 4.89 0.78 15.36
N GLU A 118 5.71 -0.02 16.02
CA GLU A 118 7.17 -0.01 15.86
C GLU A 118 7.59 -0.51 14.47
N VAL A 119 6.99 -1.62 14.01
CA VAL A 119 7.31 -2.25 12.72
C VAL A 119 6.60 -1.57 11.56
N GLY A 120 5.46 -0.91 11.80
CA GLY A 120 4.60 -0.32 10.78
C GLY A 120 3.56 -1.28 10.19
N ILE A 121 3.30 -2.42 10.84
CA ILE A 121 2.19 -3.32 10.49
C ILE A 121 0.87 -2.60 10.79
N GLY A 122 -0.10 -2.69 9.89
CA GLY A 122 -1.28 -1.83 9.96
C GLY A 122 -0.91 -0.35 9.78
N GLY A 123 -0.08 -0.09 8.80
CA GLY A 123 0.45 1.22 8.52
C GLY A 123 1.18 1.31 7.19
N MET A 124 2.12 2.23 7.14
CA MET A 124 2.92 2.48 5.96
C MET A 124 4.36 2.81 6.36
N ILE A 125 5.31 2.24 5.65
CA ILE A 125 6.74 2.49 5.81
C ILE A 125 7.33 3.15 4.58
N ARG A 126 8.48 3.82 4.73
CA ARG A 126 9.33 4.24 3.62
C ARG A 126 10.78 3.87 3.89
N PHE A 127 11.55 3.73 2.82
CA PHE A 127 12.99 3.44 2.88
C PHE A 127 13.69 3.80 1.57
N ASN A 128 15.03 3.81 1.60
CA ASN A 128 15.84 3.97 0.39
C ASN A 128 15.50 2.88 -0.62
N ARG A 129 15.18 3.28 -1.86
CA ARG A 129 14.77 2.37 -2.92
C ARG A 129 15.90 1.58 -3.57
N PHE A 130 17.15 1.85 -3.20
CA PHE A 130 18.32 1.11 -3.68
C PHE A 130 18.94 0.26 -2.57
N PRO A 131 19.60 -0.88 -2.93
CA PRO A 131 20.33 -1.69 -1.96
C PRO A 131 21.42 -0.88 -1.23
N GLY A 132 21.62 -1.19 0.04
CA GLY A 132 22.60 -0.52 0.90
C GLY A 132 22.11 -0.37 2.33
N LYS A 133 22.40 0.78 2.96
CA LYS A 133 21.86 1.06 4.29
C LYS A 133 20.35 1.25 4.20
N LEU A 134 19.62 0.34 4.82
CA LEU A 134 18.17 0.47 4.96
C LEU A 134 17.88 1.56 6.02
N ASP A 135 17.32 2.67 5.57
CA ASP A 135 16.86 3.78 6.42
C ASP A 135 15.32 3.72 6.56
N ARG A 136 14.84 2.59 7.07
CA ARG A 136 13.41 2.34 7.24
C ARG A 136 12.79 3.29 8.26
N GLU A 137 11.67 3.90 7.90
CA GLU A 137 10.87 4.77 8.76
C GLU A 137 9.39 4.38 8.67
N VAL A 138 8.70 4.36 9.81
CA VAL A 138 7.24 4.24 9.85
C VAL A 138 6.64 5.63 9.66
N VAL A 139 5.83 5.81 8.61
CA VAL A 139 5.30 7.13 8.22
C VAL A 139 3.82 7.31 8.53
N ALA A 140 3.09 6.20 8.71
CA ALA A 140 1.69 6.18 9.11
C ALA A 140 1.37 4.91 9.91
N THR A 141 0.44 4.99 10.86
CA THR A 141 -0.04 3.88 11.66
C THR A 141 -1.56 3.94 11.83
N GLY A 142 -2.17 2.87 12.37
CA GLY A 142 -3.62 2.85 12.58
C GLY A 142 -4.41 2.69 11.28
N ILE A 143 -3.82 2.04 10.30
CA ILE A 143 -4.41 1.62 9.04
C ILE A 143 -4.69 0.12 9.14
N ARG A 144 -5.84 -0.34 8.65
CA ARG A 144 -6.12 -1.78 8.68
C ARG A 144 -5.48 -2.50 7.50
N ASN A 145 -5.82 -2.10 6.28
CA ASN A 145 -5.31 -2.71 5.06
C ASN A 145 -5.43 -1.77 3.86
N SER A 146 -4.41 -0.97 3.63
CA SER A 146 -4.35 -0.11 2.45
C SER A 146 -3.94 -0.91 1.22
N VAL A 147 -4.80 -0.96 0.21
CA VAL A 147 -4.58 -1.70 -1.05
C VAL A 147 -4.37 -0.74 -2.24
N GLY A 148 -4.44 0.55 -2.01
CA GLY A 148 -4.17 1.57 -3.01
C GLY A 148 -3.57 2.83 -2.41
N HIS A 149 -2.45 3.30 -2.95
CA HIS A 149 -1.94 4.61 -2.59
C HIS A 149 -1.22 5.29 -3.76
N ALA A 150 -1.26 6.61 -3.80
CA ALA A 150 -0.61 7.41 -4.82
C ALA A 150 -0.24 8.81 -4.29
N PHE A 151 0.80 9.38 -4.86
CA PHE A 151 1.17 10.78 -4.61
C PHE A 151 0.38 11.71 -5.51
N ASN A 152 -0.21 12.75 -4.93
CA ASN A 152 -0.89 13.79 -5.69
C ASN A 152 0.10 14.53 -6.58
N PRO A 153 -0.08 14.55 -7.90
CA PRO A 153 0.86 15.17 -8.82
C PRO A 153 0.97 16.69 -8.67
N LYS A 154 0.00 17.33 -8.00
CA LYS A 154 -0.01 18.79 -7.80
C LYS A 154 0.80 19.24 -6.59
N ASP A 155 0.69 18.54 -5.46
CA ASP A 155 1.25 18.97 -4.18
C ASP A 155 2.15 17.92 -3.51
N GLY A 156 2.30 16.74 -4.12
CA GLY A 156 3.11 15.65 -3.59
C GLY A 156 2.54 14.97 -2.35
N SER A 157 1.34 15.32 -1.89
CA SER A 157 0.72 14.67 -0.74
C SER A 157 0.38 13.20 -1.05
N LEU A 158 0.59 12.31 -0.08
CA LEU A 158 0.23 10.91 -0.20
C LEU A 158 -1.25 10.72 0.13
N TRP A 159 -1.95 10.00 -0.74
CA TRP A 159 -3.33 9.57 -0.56
C TRP A 159 -3.41 8.07 -0.63
N PHE A 160 -4.32 7.45 0.12
CA PHE A 160 -4.47 6.01 0.17
C PHE A 160 -5.88 5.59 0.57
N THR A 161 -6.27 4.39 0.13
CA THR A 161 -7.48 3.71 0.56
C THR A 161 -7.21 2.89 1.81
N ASP A 162 -8.23 2.65 2.64
CA ASP A 162 -8.16 1.69 3.74
C ASP A 162 -9.42 0.86 3.80
N ASN A 163 -9.24 -0.46 3.86
CA ASN A 163 -10.31 -1.44 3.96
C ASN A 163 -10.80 -1.56 5.40
N GLN A 164 -12.10 -1.42 5.56
CA GLN A 164 -12.81 -1.42 6.84
C GLN A 164 -12.84 -2.80 7.55
N VAL A 165 -13.22 -2.76 8.83
CA VAL A 165 -13.38 -3.97 9.66
C VAL A 165 -14.64 -4.73 9.27
N ASP A 166 -14.55 -6.04 9.21
CA ASP A 166 -15.67 -6.94 8.94
C ASP A 166 -16.50 -7.24 10.19
N GLY A 167 -17.78 -7.64 10.00
CA GLY A 167 -18.65 -8.14 11.07
C GLY A 167 -19.28 -7.07 11.95
N MET A 168 -19.41 -5.84 11.47
CA MET A 168 -20.01 -4.72 12.19
C MET A 168 -21.39 -4.31 11.65
N GLY A 169 -22.02 -5.14 10.82
CA GLY A 169 -23.33 -4.90 10.19
C GLY A 169 -23.18 -4.47 8.72
N ASP A 170 -24.29 -4.38 8.00
CA ASP A 170 -24.28 -4.19 6.55
C ASP A 170 -23.99 -2.74 6.13
N GLU A 171 -24.33 -1.77 6.98
CA GLU A 171 -24.22 -0.34 6.69
C GLU A 171 -22.98 0.31 7.32
N THR A 172 -22.22 -0.44 8.12
CA THR A 172 -21.05 0.07 8.85
C THR A 172 -19.96 -1.00 8.99
N PRO A 173 -18.70 -0.58 9.12
CA PRO A 173 -18.17 0.78 9.01
C PRO A 173 -17.95 1.19 7.54
N PRO A 174 -17.83 2.50 7.24
CA PRO A 174 -17.51 2.96 5.89
C PRO A 174 -16.05 2.59 5.52
N GLY A 175 -15.79 2.41 4.24
CA GLY A 175 -14.45 2.43 3.69
C GLY A 175 -13.84 3.84 3.74
N GLU A 176 -12.54 3.95 3.54
CA GLU A 176 -11.85 5.22 3.70
C GLU A 176 -10.96 5.60 2.51
N LEU A 177 -11.07 6.84 2.08
CA LEU A 177 -10.03 7.52 1.31
C LEU A 177 -9.33 8.53 2.23
N ASN A 178 -8.07 8.30 2.47
CA ASN A 178 -7.24 9.04 3.41
C ASN A 178 -6.21 9.92 2.70
N ARG A 179 -5.82 11.01 3.36
CA ARG A 179 -4.70 11.87 2.98
C ARG A 179 -3.71 11.96 4.12
N MET A 180 -2.42 11.83 3.83
CA MET A 180 -1.37 12.04 4.82
C MET A 180 -0.90 13.52 4.80
N PRO A 181 -1.30 14.35 5.78
CA PRO A 181 -0.91 15.76 5.83
C PRO A 181 0.56 15.95 6.22
N LYS A 182 1.08 15.01 7.01
CA LYS A 182 2.49 14.90 7.41
C LYS A 182 2.79 13.46 7.87
N MET A 183 4.04 13.09 7.95
CA MET A 183 4.44 11.78 8.48
C MET A 183 4.13 11.63 9.97
N GLY A 184 4.01 10.37 10.41
CA GLY A 184 3.76 10.01 11.79
C GLY A 184 2.28 10.14 12.22
N MET A 185 1.35 10.29 11.30
CA MET A 185 -0.09 10.34 11.61
C MET A 185 -0.66 8.95 11.91
N TRP A 186 -1.76 8.93 12.65
CA TRP A 186 -2.53 7.75 13.02
C TRP A 186 -3.96 7.84 12.47
N TYR A 187 -4.50 6.72 11.93
CA TYR A 187 -5.72 6.70 11.14
C TYR A 187 -6.87 5.91 11.78
N GLY A 188 -6.78 5.58 13.07
CA GLY A 188 -7.93 5.12 13.87
C GLY A 188 -7.92 3.65 14.24
N HIS A 189 -7.47 2.75 13.34
CA HIS A 189 -7.45 1.30 13.65
C HIS A 189 -6.46 0.99 14.79
N PRO A 190 -6.79 0.08 15.72
CA PRO A 190 -7.97 -0.78 15.80
C PRO A 190 -9.14 -0.20 16.60
N TYR A 191 -9.03 1.03 17.08
CA TYR A 191 -10.09 1.65 17.88
C TYR A 191 -11.32 1.97 17.06
N THR A 192 -11.12 2.35 15.78
CA THR A 192 -12.18 2.51 14.80
C THR A 192 -12.01 1.49 13.69
N GLY A 193 -13.12 1.04 13.11
CA GLY A 193 -13.16 0.04 12.04
C GLY A 193 -13.24 0.66 10.65
N GLY A 194 -13.50 1.96 10.59
CA GLY A 194 -13.66 2.82 9.43
C GLY A 194 -14.44 4.05 9.86
N GLY A 195 -14.08 5.23 9.36
CA GLY A 195 -14.60 6.48 9.85
C GLY A 195 -14.38 6.65 11.35
N GLU A 196 -15.41 7.07 12.08
CA GLU A 196 -15.39 7.17 13.54
C GLU A 196 -16.14 6.01 14.23
N VAL A 197 -16.48 4.94 13.50
CA VAL A 197 -17.24 3.79 14.02
C VAL A 197 -16.33 2.91 14.88
N ARG A 198 -16.65 2.82 16.18
CA ARG A 198 -15.85 2.04 17.15
C ARG A 198 -15.96 0.56 16.88
N THR A 199 -14.81 -0.14 16.86
CA THR A 199 -14.79 -1.60 16.78
C THR A 199 -15.36 -2.25 18.05
N ASN A 200 -15.94 -3.43 17.91
CA ASN A 200 -16.54 -4.15 19.05
C ASN A 200 -15.51 -4.47 20.14
N GLU A 201 -14.28 -4.84 19.76
CA GLU A 201 -13.18 -5.21 20.65
C GLU A 201 -12.63 -4.02 21.45
N TYR A 202 -12.85 -2.81 20.95
CA TYR A 202 -12.37 -1.57 21.58
C TYR A 202 -13.52 -0.66 22.06
N GLN A 203 -14.74 -1.18 22.18
CA GLN A 203 -15.84 -0.44 22.81
C GLN A 203 -15.43 -0.03 24.24
N GLY A 204 -15.67 1.24 24.60
CA GLY A 204 -15.35 1.79 25.90
C GLY A 204 -13.85 1.93 26.24
N LYS A 205 -12.93 1.45 25.40
CA LYS A 205 -11.51 1.66 25.59
C LYS A 205 -11.09 3.07 25.17
N THR A 206 -10.27 3.71 25.99
CA THR A 206 -9.72 5.04 25.66
C THR A 206 -8.60 4.92 24.64
N ILE A 207 -8.65 5.77 23.60
CA ILE A 207 -7.53 5.91 22.66
C ILE A 207 -6.35 6.54 23.40
N PRO A 208 -5.15 5.95 23.35
CA PRO A 208 -3.96 6.55 23.96
C PRO A 208 -3.74 7.98 23.47
N LYS A 209 -3.35 8.88 24.36
CA LYS A 209 -3.12 10.30 24.01
C LYS A 209 -2.13 10.45 22.85
N LYS A 210 -1.07 9.63 22.82
CA LYS A 210 -0.06 9.63 21.74
C LYS A 210 -0.67 9.39 20.35
N ASP A 211 -1.76 8.62 20.26
CA ASP A 211 -2.47 8.30 19.01
C ASP A 211 -3.56 9.33 18.73
N ALA A 212 -4.34 9.71 19.75
CA ALA A 212 -5.38 10.73 19.62
C ALA A 212 -4.83 12.09 19.10
N ASP A 213 -3.65 12.50 19.59
CA ASP A 213 -2.99 13.75 19.17
C ASP A 213 -2.52 13.72 17.70
N ARG A 214 -2.45 12.53 17.07
CA ARG A 214 -2.01 12.31 15.69
C ARG A 214 -3.13 11.86 14.77
N TYR A 215 -4.35 11.78 15.27
CA TYR A 215 -5.48 11.27 14.51
C TYR A 215 -5.81 12.14 13.30
N VAL A 216 -6.00 11.48 12.17
CA VAL A 216 -6.47 12.08 10.93
C VAL A 216 -7.76 11.39 10.52
N LYS A 217 -8.81 12.16 10.34
CA LYS A 217 -10.08 11.66 9.80
C LYS A 217 -9.94 11.36 8.30
N PRO A 218 -10.69 10.38 7.79
CA PRO A 218 -10.75 10.15 6.34
C PRO A 218 -11.22 11.41 5.61
N GLN A 219 -10.72 11.62 4.42
CA GLN A 219 -11.15 12.73 3.56
C GLN A 219 -12.50 12.40 2.88
N VAL A 220 -12.74 11.12 2.62
CA VAL A 220 -14.00 10.60 2.10
C VAL A 220 -14.28 9.29 2.82
N GLU A 221 -15.48 9.17 3.36
CA GLU A 221 -16.07 7.91 3.78
C GLU A 221 -16.74 7.27 2.56
N MET A 222 -16.36 6.04 2.26
CA MET A 222 -16.86 5.29 1.11
C MET A 222 -17.91 4.27 1.53
N ILE A 223 -18.53 3.61 0.57
CA ILE A 223 -19.59 2.63 0.84
C ILE A 223 -19.05 1.53 1.75
N ALA A 224 -19.81 1.17 2.79
CA ALA A 224 -19.48 0.07 3.67
C ALA A 224 -19.39 -1.26 2.89
N HIS A 225 -18.40 -2.08 3.23
CA HIS A 225 -18.16 -3.41 2.64
C HIS A 225 -17.90 -3.45 1.12
N ALA A 226 -17.69 -2.29 0.50
CA ALA A 226 -17.11 -2.22 -0.84
C ALA A 226 -15.59 -2.13 -0.66
N ALA A 227 -14.90 -3.26 -0.73
CA ALA A 227 -13.46 -3.32 -0.51
C ALA A 227 -12.72 -2.25 -1.33
N ASP A 228 -12.13 -1.28 -0.64
CA ASP A 228 -11.44 -0.15 -1.25
C ASP A 228 -10.05 -0.57 -1.70
N LEU A 229 -9.88 -0.73 -3.01
CA LEU A 229 -8.68 -1.29 -3.63
C LEU A 229 -7.78 -0.19 -4.22
N GLY A 230 -7.29 -0.43 -5.43
CA GLY A 230 -6.37 0.47 -6.11
C GLY A 230 -6.94 1.87 -6.32
N MET A 231 -6.07 2.87 -6.24
CA MET A 231 -6.40 4.25 -6.53
C MET A 231 -5.34 4.93 -7.40
N MET A 232 -5.74 5.92 -8.16
CA MET A 232 -4.82 6.74 -8.93
C MET A 232 -5.33 8.17 -9.10
N PHE A 233 -4.42 9.11 -9.27
CA PHE A 233 -4.74 10.45 -9.77
C PHE A 233 -4.78 10.44 -11.30
N TYR A 234 -5.87 10.90 -11.87
CA TYR A 234 -5.97 11.00 -13.33
C TYR A 234 -5.18 12.18 -13.89
N THR A 235 -4.17 11.89 -14.67
CA THR A 235 -3.33 12.88 -15.35
C THR A 235 -3.44 12.81 -16.88
N GLY A 236 -4.27 11.87 -17.38
CA GLY A 236 -4.49 11.64 -18.81
C GLY A 236 -5.26 12.77 -19.50
N LYS A 237 -5.42 12.62 -20.81
CA LYS A 237 -6.11 13.60 -21.68
C LYS A 237 -7.40 13.05 -22.31
N GLN A 238 -7.70 11.77 -22.12
CA GLN A 238 -8.84 11.08 -22.73
C GLN A 238 -10.18 11.54 -22.12
N PHE A 239 -10.23 11.69 -20.78
CA PHE A 239 -11.45 12.16 -20.10
C PHE A 239 -11.55 13.69 -20.10
N PRO A 240 -12.78 14.25 -20.01
CA PRO A 240 -12.98 15.69 -19.92
C PRO A 240 -12.14 16.35 -18.81
N LYS A 241 -11.78 17.63 -19.03
CA LYS A 241 -10.90 18.40 -18.12
C LYS A 241 -11.34 18.41 -16.65
N LYS A 242 -12.64 18.25 -16.37
CA LYS A 242 -13.16 18.17 -15.00
C LYS A 242 -12.61 17.00 -14.19
N TYR A 243 -12.14 15.94 -14.86
CA TYR A 243 -11.52 14.77 -14.22
C TYR A 243 -10.01 14.91 -14.04
N HIS A 244 -9.39 15.94 -14.60
CA HIS A 244 -7.95 16.13 -14.45
C HIS A 244 -7.59 16.35 -12.98
N ASN A 245 -6.69 15.51 -12.47
CA ASN A 245 -6.31 15.41 -11.06
C ASN A 245 -7.45 14.92 -10.11
N ALA A 246 -8.52 14.34 -10.65
CA ALA A 246 -9.45 13.57 -9.84
C ALA A 246 -8.81 12.26 -9.38
N ILE A 247 -9.27 11.74 -8.26
CA ILE A 247 -8.93 10.39 -7.79
C ILE A 247 -9.95 9.42 -8.39
N PHE A 248 -9.46 8.35 -8.98
CA PHE A 248 -10.24 7.17 -9.32
C PHE A 248 -9.87 6.06 -8.34
N SER A 249 -10.85 5.50 -7.67
CA SER A 249 -10.68 4.38 -6.75
C SER A 249 -11.49 3.20 -7.25
N ALA A 250 -10.87 2.02 -7.27
CA ALA A 250 -11.54 0.77 -7.54
C ALA A 250 -12.14 0.21 -6.26
N GLN A 251 -13.34 -0.35 -6.37
CA GLN A 251 -14.03 -1.05 -5.28
C GLN A 251 -14.50 -2.42 -5.78
N HIS A 252 -14.64 -3.38 -4.88
CA HIS A 252 -15.03 -4.76 -5.20
C HIS A 252 -16.32 -5.14 -4.48
#